data_ceb19a72bafe25f0393403c8b9d88637
#
_entry.id   ceb19a72bafe25f0393403c8b9d88637
#
_cell.length_a   1.000
_cell.length_b   1.000
_cell.length_c   1.000
_cell.angle_alpha   90.00
_cell.angle_beta   90.00
_cell.angle_gamma   90.00
#
_symmetry.space_group_name_H-M   'P 1'
#
loop_
_entity.id
_entity.type
_entity.pdbx_description
1 polymer ?
#
loop_
_entity_poly.entity_id
_entity_poly.type
_entity_poly.pdbx_seq_one_letter_code
_entity_poly.pdbx_strand_id
1 'polypeptide(L)'
;MWEEILNVGHFALFGMLSICISAIVRHSPIRDEPWQKRYAISFVITIAVGAVFELAQLAGPRSANIVDFYRDVAGAYAFLTLDWLIFERKQKRRWRTLAVAVVAAIGVSIAATWILLVEIERSVAEWRAFPVVVSPDAHWSPVGYYNATLTRVSHPDAQPGSERDIHLQLQITDDEFAGISRYVLIRDWQPYRTISFSVYAPDAEPERLLRIRLTDRADGHRRDEWLTFDRPISTGRNDISIAIEPATLDQGGRSFDWSAVSRIFVYESGPKVGTSLVISEIRLTD
;
A
#
# COMPACT_ATOMS: atom_id res chain seq x y z
N MET A 1 -4.79 -2.41 3.09
CA MET A 1 -5.63 -3.63 3.02
C MET A 1 -7.12 -3.32 2.82
N TRP A 2 -7.81 -2.55 3.70
CA TRP A 2 -9.25 -2.25 3.50
C TRP A 2 -9.52 -1.50 2.19
N GLU A 3 -8.70 -0.54 1.83
CA GLU A 3 -8.83 0.16 0.54
C GLU A 3 -8.71 -0.80 -0.64
N GLU A 4 -7.76 -1.73 -0.61
CA GLU A 4 -7.60 -2.72 -1.69
C GLU A 4 -8.74 -3.73 -1.75
N ILE A 5 -9.31 -4.13 -0.59
CA ILE A 5 -10.52 -4.96 -0.56
C ILE A 5 -11.70 -4.21 -1.18
N LEU A 6 -11.88 -2.93 -0.85
CA LEU A 6 -12.92 -2.10 -1.44
C LEU A 6 -12.69 -1.90 -2.94
N ASN A 7 -11.44 -1.70 -3.36
CA ASN A 7 -11.07 -1.53 -4.76
C ASN A 7 -11.33 -2.81 -5.59
N VAL A 8 -11.08 -4.01 -5.03
CA VAL A 8 -11.48 -5.27 -5.69
C VAL A 8 -13.00 -5.46 -5.69
N GLY A 9 -13.71 -4.83 -4.75
CA GLY A 9 -15.16 -4.75 -4.74
C GLY A 9 -15.73 -4.19 -6.05
N HIS A 10 -15.05 -3.24 -6.70
CA HIS A 10 -15.41 -2.73 -8.02
C HIS A 10 -15.49 -3.84 -9.08
N PHE A 11 -14.46 -4.71 -9.15
CA PHE A 11 -14.46 -5.85 -10.08
C PHE A 11 -15.70 -6.74 -9.92
N ALA A 12 -16.02 -7.14 -8.68
CA ALA A 12 -17.16 -7.99 -8.40
C ALA A 12 -18.51 -7.27 -8.64
N LEU A 13 -18.62 -6.01 -8.21
CA LEU A 13 -19.83 -5.19 -8.34
C LEU A 13 -20.19 -4.99 -9.82
N PHE A 14 -19.24 -4.53 -10.63
CA PHE A 14 -19.48 -4.28 -12.05
C PHE A 14 -19.61 -5.58 -12.85
N GLY A 15 -18.97 -6.64 -12.39
CA GLY A 15 -19.22 -7.98 -12.90
C GLY A 15 -20.68 -8.42 -12.71
N MET A 16 -21.21 -8.32 -11.50
CA MET A 16 -22.62 -8.64 -11.20
C MET A 16 -23.58 -7.69 -11.94
N LEU A 17 -23.29 -6.40 -11.95
CA LEU A 17 -24.08 -5.41 -12.69
C LEU A 17 -24.18 -5.77 -14.18
N SER A 18 -23.08 -6.22 -14.78
CA SER A 18 -23.05 -6.61 -16.20
C SER A 18 -23.97 -7.82 -16.48
N ILE A 19 -24.05 -8.79 -15.56
CA ILE A 19 -24.99 -9.92 -15.65
C ILE A 19 -26.43 -9.41 -15.56
N CYS A 20 -26.73 -8.51 -14.63
CA CYS A 20 -28.08 -7.93 -14.48
C CYS A 20 -28.49 -7.18 -15.76
N ILE A 21 -27.60 -6.37 -16.31
CA ILE A 21 -27.86 -5.66 -17.58
C ILE A 21 -28.05 -6.65 -18.72
N SER A 22 -27.21 -7.71 -18.82
CA SER A 22 -27.36 -8.77 -19.81
C SER A 22 -28.72 -9.49 -19.71
N ALA A 23 -29.17 -9.74 -18.49
CA ALA A 23 -30.51 -10.33 -18.25
C ALA A 23 -31.62 -9.38 -18.73
N ILE A 24 -31.54 -8.08 -18.44
CA ILE A 24 -32.50 -7.08 -18.92
C ILE A 24 -32.52 -7.03 -20.46
N VAL A 25 -31.33 -6.98 -21.08
CA VAL A 25 -31.17 -6.96 -22.54
C VAL A 25 -31.80 -8.20 -23.18
N ARG A 26 -31.67 -9.38 -22.58
CA ARG A 26 -32.30 -10.61 -23.06
C ARG A 26 -33.84 -10.59 -23.03
N HIS A 27 -34.43 -9.79 -22.15
CA HIS A 27 -35.89 -9.65 -22.04
C HIS A 27 -36.44 -8.37 -22.69
N SER A 28 -35.59 -7.58 -23.33
CA SER A 28 -35.94 -6.35 -24.00
C SER A 28 -36.37 -6.57 -25.46
N PRO A 29 -36.87 -5.54 -26.17
CA PRO A 29 -37.18 -5.61 -27.60
C PRO A 29 -36.02 -6.03 -28.51
N ILE A 30 -34.78 -5.91 -28.02
CA ILE A 30 -33.56 -6.32 -28.75
C ILE A 30 -33.19 -7.78 -28.52
N ARG A 31 -34.03 -8.60 -27.87
CA ARG A 31 -33.79 -10.00 -27.58
C ARG A 31 -33.49 -10.85 -28.83
N ASP A 32 -34.11 -10.48 -29.96
CA ASP A 32 -33.99 -11.21 -31.22
C ASP A 32 -32.73 -10.83 -32.02
N GLU A 33 -31.97 -9.84 -31.55
CA GLU A 33 -30.70 -9.46 -32.13
C GLU A 33 -29.61 -10.54 -31.91
N PRO A 34 -28.60 -10.62 -32.77
CA PRO A 34 -27.49 -11.54 -32.59
C PRO A 34 -26.85 -11.38 -31.19
N TRP A 35 -26.46 -12.50 -30.59
CA TRP A 35 -25.88 -12.51 -29.25
C TRP A 35 -24.70 -11.53 -29.10
N GLN A 36 -23.85 -11.36 -30.13
CA GLN A 36 -22.72 -10.43 -30.13
C GLN A 36 -23.20 -9.00 -29.86
N LYS A 37 -24.29 -8.58 -30.52
CA LYS A 37 -24.87 -7.24 -30.34
C LYS A 37 -25.45 -7.06 -28.94
N ARG A 38 -26.15 -8.08 -28.40
CA ARG A 38 -26.71 -8.06 -27.05
C ARG A 38 -25.62 -7.91 -26.00
N TYR A 39 -24.53 -8.70 -26.08
CA TYR A 39 -23.40 -8.63 -25.15
C TYR A 39 -22.60 -7.34 -25.31
N ALA A 40 -22.41 -6.85 -26.54
CA ALA A 40 -21.76 -5.57 -26.77
C ALA A 40 -22.57 -4.41 -26.13
N ILE A 41 -23.90 -4.40 -26.28
CA ILE A 41 -24.76 -3.42 -25.65
C ILE A 41 -24.66 -3.50 -24.12
N SER A 42 -24.73 -4.71 -23.56
CA SER A 42 -24.60 -4.91 -22.10
C SER A 42 -23.25 -4.42 -21.58
N PHE A 43 -22.18 -4.71 -22.29
CA PHE A 43 -20.84 -4.25 -21.96
C PHE A 43 -20.75 -2.71 -21.99
N VAL A 44 -21.19 -2.09 -23.10
CA VAL A 44 -21.14 -0.63 -23.23
C VAL A 44 -21.95 0.08 -22.16
N ILE A 45 -23.17 -0.42 -21.84
CA ILE A 45 -24.00 0.17 -20.77
C ILE A 45 -23.26 0.06 -19.42
N THR A 46 -22.67 -1.12 -19.12
CA THR A 46 -21.93 -1.32 -17.84
C THR A 46 -20.75 -0.35 -17.75
N ILE A 47 -19.97 -0.20 -18.82
CA ILE A 47 -18.83 0.71 -18.85
C ILE A 47 -19.27 2.16 -18.70
N ALA A 48 -20.39 2.56 -19.36
CA ALA A 48 -20.93 3.91 -19.22
C ALA A 48 -21.35 4.21 -17.78
N VAL A 49 -21.97 3.23 -17.11
CA VAL A 49 -22.32 3.36 -15.68
C VAL A 49 -21.05 3.51 -14.83
N GLY A 50 -20.00 2.68 -15.06
CA GLY A 50 -18.72 2.81 -14.37
C GLY A 50 -18.10 4.19 -14.54
N ALA A 51 -18.04 4.69 -15.78
CA ALA A 51 -17.52 6.03 -16.05
C ALA A 51 -18.31 7.14 -15.32
N VAL A 52 -19.64 7.01 -15.25
CA VAL A 52 -20.48 7.97 -14.49
C VAL A 52 -20.17 7.90 -13.00
N PHE A 53 -19.96 6.72 -12.43
CA PHE A 53 -19.58 6.55 -11.02
C PHE A 53 -18.23 7.21 -10.74
N GLU A 54 -17.21 6.99 -11.58
CA GLU A 54 -15.90 7.62 -11.43
C GLU A 54 -15.97 9.14 -11.53
N LEU A 55 -16.76 9.67 -12.48
CA LEU A 55 -17.00 11.11 -12.61
C LEU A 55 -17.72 11.68 -11.38
N ALA A 56 -18.68 10.94 -10.81
CA ALA A 56 -19.37 11.37 -9.60
C ALA A 56 -18.45 11.42 -8.38
N GLN A 57 -17.44 10.56 -8.32
CA GLN A 57 -16.42 10.56 -7.25
C GLN A 57 -15.54 11.82 -7.29
N LEU A 58 -15.33 12.44 -8.48
CA LEU A 58 -14.61 13.72 -8.59
C LEU A 58 -15.33 14.88 -7.86
N ALA A 59 -16.63 14.78 -7.68
CA ALA A 59 -17.41 15.77 -6.94
C ALA A 59 -17.47 15.51 -5.43
N GLY A 60 -16.89 14.38 -4.97
CA GLY A 60 -16.87 13.92 -3.58
C GLY A 60 -15.50 14.04 -2.90
N PRO A 61 -15.39 13.58 -1.67
CA PRO A 61 -14.12 13.54 -0.94
C PRO A 61 -13.13 12.46 -1.44
N ARG A 62 -13.57 11.58 -2.36
CA ARG A 62 -12.74 10.55 -3.01
C ARG A 62 -12.18 11.06 -4.33
N SER A 63 -10.93 10.73 -4.60
CA SER A 63 -10.32 10.95 -5.92
C SER A 63 -10.74 9.84 -6.88
N ALA A 64 -11.20 10.20 -8.08
CA ALA A 64 -11.40 9.23 -9.15
C ALA A 64 -10.07 8.53 -9.49
N ASN A 65 -10.12 7.20 -9.63
CA ASN A 65 -8.94 6.40 -9.89
C ASN A 65 -9.10 5.61 -11.18
N ILE A 66 -8.27 5.89 -12.15
CA ILE A 66 -8.27 5.17 -13.44
C ILE A 66 -8.11 3.65 -13.28
N VAL A 67 -7.45 3.19 -12.21
CA VAL A 67 -7.27 1.77 -11.91
C VAL A 67 -8.60 1.12 -11.52
N ASP A 68 -9.46 1.82 -10.80
CA ASP A 68 -10.79 1.34 -10.43
C ASP A 68 -11.69 1.20 -11.66
N PHE A 69 -11.62 2.17 -12.58
CA PHE A 69 -12.29 2.05 -13.88
C PHE A 69 -11.80 0.82 -14.68
N TYR A 70 -10.50 0.51 -14.69
CA TYR A 70 -10.01 -0.72 -15.34
C TYR A 70 -10.52 -1.98 -14.65
N ARG A 71 -10.69 -1.99 -13.33
CA ARG A 71 -11.31 -3.09 -12.58
C ARG A 71 -12.78 -3.29 -12.96
N ASP A 72 -13.53 -2.20 -13.14
CA ASP A 72 -14.91 -2.22 -13.60
C ASP A 72 -15.03 -2.88 -14.98
N VAL A 73 -14.18 -2.45 -15.93
CA VAL A 73 -14.09 -3.02 -17.28
C VAL A 73 -13.75 -4.51 -17.23
N ALA A 74 -12.76 -4.88 -16.41
CA ALA A 74 -12.31 -6.25 -16.24
C ALA A 74 -13.42 -7.15 -15.65
N GLY A 75 -14.13 -6.66 -14.64
CA GLY A 75 -15.27 -7.34 -14.03
C GLY A 75 -16.40 -7.56 -15.03
N ALA A 76 -16.81 -6.50 -15.73
CA ALA A 76 -17.83 -6.60 -16.77
C ALA A 76 -17.46 -7.63 -17.84
N TYR A 77 -16.23 -7.62 -18.34
CA TYR A 77 -15.77 -8.58 -19.36
C TYR A 77 -15.78 -10.02 -18.84
N ALA A 78 -15.22 -10.28 -17.66
CA ALA A 78 -15.12 -11.60 -17.08
C ALA A 78 -16.52 -12.22 -16.84
N PHE A 79 -17.42 -11.46 -16.23
CA PHE A 79 -18.76 -11.94 -15.88
C PHE A 79 -19.67 -12.07 -17.10
N LEU A 80 -19.60 -11.17 -18.08
CA LEU A 80 -20.32 -11.35 -19.35
C LEU A 80 -19.81 -12.57 -20.13
N THR A 81 -18.51 -12.88 -20.07
CA THR A 81 -17.96 -14.10 -20.65
C THR A 81 -18.55 -15.34 -19.96
N LEU A 82 -18.66 -15.31 -18.62
CA LEU A 82 -19.27 -16.39 -17.86
C LEU A 82 -20.78 -16.53 -18.17
N ASP A 83 -21.52 -15.42 -18.21
CA ASP A 83 -22.94 -15.39 -18.58
C ASP A 83 -23.16 -15.98 -19.98
N TRP A 84 -22.32 -15.59 -20.93
CA TRP A 84 -22.34 -16.13 -22.27
C TRP A 84 -22.05 -17.65 -22.33
N LEU A 85 -21.13 -18.14 -21.52
CA LEU A 85 -20.85 -19.56 -21.38
C LEU A 85 -22.06 -20.35 -20.88
N ILE A 86 -22.80 -19.78 -19.94
CA ILE A 86 -23.95 -20.44 -19.30
C ILE A 86 -25.15 -20.47 -20.28
N PHE A 87 -25.50 -19.35 -20.87
CA PHE A 87 -26.76 -19.19 -21.57
C PHE A 87 -26.72 -19.44 -23.09
N GLU A 88 -25.56 -19.23 -23.73
CA GLU A 88 -25.45 -19.35 -25.20
C GLU A 88 -24.78 -20.68 -25.65
N ARG A 89 -24.61 -21.63 -24.72
CA ARG A 89 -23.92 -22.92 -24.96
C ARG A 89 -24.55 -23.80 -26.05
N LYS A 90 -25.84 -23.59 -26.39
CA LYS A 90 -26.63 -24.46 -27.29
C LYS A 90 -26.27 -24.29 -28.77
N GLN A 91 -25.54 -23.26 -29.18
CA GLN A 91 -25.08 -23.14 -30.59
C GLN A 91 -23.80 -23.94 -30.82
N LYS A 92 -23.72 -24.69 -31.94
CA LYS A 92 -22.52 -25.46 -32.38
C LYS A 92 -21.31 -24.52 -32.48
N ARG A 93 -20.56 -24.37 -31.42
CA ARG A 93 -19.44 -23.43 -31.35
C ARG A 93 -18.10 -24.11 -31.53
N ARG A 94 -17.23 -23.40 -32.21
CA ARG A 94 -15.81 -23.77 -32.31
C ARG A 94 -15.20 -23.68 -30.91
N TRP A 95 -14.92 -24.81 -30.28
CA TRP A 95 -14.34 -24.95 -28.95
C TRP A 95 -13.11 -24.03 -28.75
N ARG A 96 -12.38 -23.69 -29.82
CA ARG A 96 -11.23 -22.78 -29.82
C ARG A 96 -11.62 -21.35 -29.39
N THR A 97 -12.69 -20.80 -29.94
CA THR A 97 -13.17 -19.45 -29.54
C THR A 97 -13.60 -19.43 -28.08
N LEU A 98 -14.23 -20.51 -27.62
CA LEU A 98 -14.60 -20.69 -26.23
C LEU A 98 -13.35 -20.69 -25.33
N ALA A 99 -12.37 -21.51 -25.64
CA ALA A 99 -11.13 -21.61 -24.86
C ALA A 99 -10.41 -20.25 -24.77
N VAL A 100 -10.30 -19.52 -25.89
CA VAL A 100 -9.69 -18.18 -25.90
C VAL A 100 -10.45 -17.22 -25.02
N ALA A 101 -11.78 -17.17 -25.09
CA ALA A 101 -12.59 -16.26 -24.25
C ALA A 101 -12.44 -16.58 -22.75
N VAL A 102 -12.43 -17.87 -22.39
CA VAL A 102 -12.24 -18.31 -20.99
C VAL A 102 -10.84 -17.95 -20.50
N VAL A 103 -9.80 -18.25 -21.28
CA VAL A 103 -8.42 -17.92 -20.90
C VAL A 103 -8.23 -16.41 -20.76
N ALA A 104 -8.82 -15.63 -21.67
CA ALA A 104 -8.78 -14.16 -21.58
C ALA A 104 -9.51 -13.66 -20.32
N ALA A 105 -10.70 -14.19 -20.01
CA ALA A 105 -11.44 -13.80 -18.81
C ALA A 105 -10.67 -14.15 -17.53
N ILE A 106 -10.05 -15.34 -17.45
CA ILE A 106 -9.21 -15.75 -16.32
C ILE A 106 -8.00 -14.81 -16.22
N GLY A 107 -7.29 -14.54 -17.32
CA GLY A 107 -6.13 -13.65 -17.33
C GLY A 107 -6.46 -12.24 -16.87
N VAL A 108 -7.57 -11.67 -17.33
CA VAL A 108 -8.06 -10.36 -16.92
C VAL A 108 -8.44 -10.35 -15.44
N SER A 109 -9.09 -11.42 -14.96
CA SER A 109 -9.46 -11.54 -13.53
C SER A 109 -8.22 -11.60 -12.64
N ILE A 110 -7.21 -12.40 -13.01
CA ILE A 110 -5.94 -12.46 -12.30
C ILE A 110 -5.26 -11.09 -12.30
N ALA A 111 -5.16 -10.42 -13.45
CA ALA A 111 -4.54 -9.11 -13.54
C ALA A 111 -5.25 -8.05 -12.65
N ALA A 112 -6.59 -8.06 -12.64
CA ALA A 112 -7.38 -7.13 -11.83
C ALA A 112 -7.24 -7.37 -10.31
N THR A 113 -7.00 -8.63 -9.90
CA THR A 113 -6.89 -9.02 -8.48
C THR A 113 -5.44 -9.14 -8.00
N TRP A 114 -4.46 -9.05 -8.90
CA TRP A 114 -3.05 -9.26 -8.57
C TRP A 114 -2.53 -8.34 -7.46
N ILE A 115 -2.89 -7.06 -7.50
CA ILE A 115 -2.49 -6.08 -6.49
C ILE A 115 -2.99 -6.50 -5.11
N LEU A 116 -4.25 -6.97 -5.00
CA LEU A 116 -4.80 -7.47 -3.74
C LEU A 116 -4.01 -8.68 -3.23
N LEU A 117 -3.65 -9.63 -4.10
CA LEU A 117 -2.88 -10.81 -3.70
C LEU A 117 -1.51 -10.42 -3.16
N VAL A 118 -0.84 -9.47 -3.79
CA VAL A 118 0.44 -8.91 -3.32
C VAL A 118 0.27 -8.21 -1.97
N GLU A 119 -0.79 -7.43 -1.78
CA GLU A 119 -1.05 -6.74 -0.50
C GLU A 119 -1.42 -7.72 0.62
N ILE A 120 -2.15 -8.79 0.32
CA ILE A 120 -2.44 -9.85 1.30
C ILE A 120 -1.13 -10.54 1.71
N GLU A 121 -0.30 -10.92 0.74
CA GLU A 121 0.98 -11.56 1.01
C GLU A 121 1.88 -10.67 1.88
N ARG A 122 2.01 -9.39 1.54
CA ARG A 122 2.74 -8.41 2.35
C ARG A 122 2.18 -8.28 3.76
N SER A 123 0.86 -8.19 3.89
CA SER A 123 0.19 -8.07 5.18
C SER A 123 0.42 -9.29 6.07
N VAL A 124 0.36 -10.49 5.48
CA VAL A 124 0.65 -11.74 6.20
C VAL A 124 2.13 -11.82 6.60
N ALA A 125 3.04 -11.41 5.74
CA ALA A 125 4.46 -11.40 6.02
C ALA A 125 4.80 -10.38 7.13
N GLU A 126 4.20 -9.18 7.11
CA GLU A 126 4.33 -8.19 8.18
C GLU A 126 3.80 -8.72 9.50
N TRP A 127 2.63 -9.35 9.50
CA TRP A 127 2.05 -9.94 10.71
C TRP A 127 2.95 -11.02 11.31
N ARG A 128 3.59 -11.84 10.48
CA ARG A 128 4.53 -12.88 10.94
C ARG A 128 5.85 -12.31 11.47
N ALA A 129 6.29 -11.19 10.91
CA ALA A 129 7.55 -10.55 11.29
C ALA A 129 7.41 -9.66 12.54
N PHE A 130 6.18 -9.23 12.89
CA PHE A 130 5.95 -8.41 14.07
C PHE A 130 6.55 -9.09 15.33
N PRO A 131 7.30 -8.38 16.17
CA PRO A 131 7.33 -6.93 16.39
C PRO A 131 8.35 -6.12 15.56
N VAL A 132 8.85 -6.65 14.46
CA VAL A 132 9.65 -5.85 13.52
C VAL A 132 8.74 -4.89 12.77
N VAL A 133 9.01 -3.58 12.90
CA VAL A 133 8.22 -2.51 12.26
C VAL A 133 8.79 -2.13 10.90
N VAL A 134 10.11 -2.01 10.79
CA VAL A 134 10.82 -1.75 9.53
C VAL A 134 11.92 -2.79 9.36
N SER A 135 11.90 -3.53 8.27
CA SER A 135 12.95 -4.46 7.91
C SER A 135 13.60 -4.03 6.59
N PRO A 136 14.92 -3.75 6.59
CA PRO A 136 15.62 -3.26 5.41
C PRO A 136 15.66 -4.25 4.23
N ASP A 137 15.66 -5.55 4.49
CA ASP A 137 15.78 -6.62 3.51
C ASP A 137 14.42 -7.16 3.03
N ALA A 138 13.35 -6.91 3.79
CA ALA A 138 12.08 -7.53 3.53
C ALA A 138 11.24 -6.75 2.48
N HIS A 139 10.74 -7.46 1.49
CA HIS A 139 9.85 -6.92 0.46
C HIS A 139 8.49 -6.46 1.02
N TRP A 140 8.05 -7.04 2.15
CA TRP A 140 6.82 -6.68 2.83
C TRP A 140 6.92 -5.33 3.57
N SER A 141 8.13 -4.78 3.71
CA SER A 141 8.41 -3.55 4.45
C SER A 141 8.74 -2.37 3.50
N PRO A 142 7.81 -1.96 2.61
CA PRO A 142 8.07 -0.81 1.76
C PRO A 142 8.18 0.46 2.63
N VAL A 143 9.27 1.18 2.48
CA VAL A 143 9.48 2.48 3.11
C VAL A 143 9.40 3.58 2.07
N GLY A 144 8.63 4.62 2.36
CA GLY A 144 8.73 5.89 1.65
C GLY A 144 10.00 6.61 2.08
N TYR A 145 10.64 7.33 1.19
CA TYR A 145 11.80 8.16 1.49
C TYR A 145 11.58 9.58 0.96
N TYR A 146 12.22 10.54 1.61
CA TYR A 146 12.07 11.96 1.31
C TYR A 146 13.45 12.59 1.24
N ASN A 147 13.67 13.41 0.22
CA ASN A 147 14.88 14.22 0.05
C ASN A 147 16.18 13.41 0.19
N ALA A 148 16.13 12.15 -0.20
CA ALA A 148 17.27 11.24 -0.16
C ALA A 148 17.12 10.17 -1.26
N THR A 149 18.24 9.57 -1.64
CA THR A 149 18.25 8.31 -2.41
C THR A 149 18.39 7.15 -1.44
N LEU A 150 17.54 6.14 -1.56
CA LEU A 150 17.53 4.98 -0.69
C LEU A 150 18.23 3.79 -1.36
N THR A 151 19.23 3.23 -0.68
CA THR A 151 19.91 1.99 -1.09
C THR A 151 19.94 0.98 0.05
N ARG A 152 20.13 -0.30 -0.28
CA ARG A 152 20.36 -1.35 0.71
C ARG A 152 21.83 -1.65 0.76
N VAL A 153 22.40 -1.66 1.96
CA VAL A 153 23.83 -1.89 2.18
C VAL A 153 24.04 -2.92 3.29
N SER A 154 25.12 -3.65 3.22
CA SER A 154 25.59 -4.42 4.38
C SER A 154 26.10 -3.46 5.45
N HIS A 155 26.02 -3.85 6.71
CA HIS A 155 26.49 -3.01 7.82
C HIS A 155 27.93 -2.53 7.57
N PRO A 156 28.24 -1.24 7.78
CA PRO A 156 29.58 -0.70 7.55
C PRO A 156 30.67 -1.40 8.36
N ASP A 157 30.34 -1.87 9.58
CA ASP A 157 31.23 -2.59 10.49
C ASP A 157 31.01 -4.11 10.47
N ALA A 158 30.28 -4.64 9.46
CA ALA A 158 30.00 -6.07 9.37
C ALA A 158 31.31 -6.86 9.18
N GLN A 159 31.51 -7.86 10.04
CA GLN A 159 32.60 -8.81 9.82
C GLN A 159 32.36 -9.60 8.52
N PRO A 160 33.40 -9.91 7.74
CA PRO A 160 33.29 -10.74 6.55
C PRO A 160 32.55 -12.05 6.88
N GLY A 161 31.39 -12.27 6.25
CA GLY A 161 30.52 -13.42 6.48
C GLY A 161 29.23 -13.17 7.23
N SER A 162 29.00 -11.97 7.75
CA SER A 162 27.70 -11.56 8.30
C SER A 162 26.77 -11.00 7.18
N GLU A 163 26.48 -11.80 6.16
CA GLU A 163 25.61 -11.42 5.04
C GLU A 163 24.14 -11.09 5.44
N ARG A 164 23.81 -11.17 6.73
CA ARG A 164 22.44 -11.04 7.24
C ARG A 164 22.06 -9.66 7.76
N ASP A 165 23.03 -8.75 7.91
CA ASP A 165 22.74 -7.41 8.43
C ASP A 165 22.63 -6.40 7.29
N ILE A 166 21.48 -6.43 6.60
CA ILE A 166 21.12 -5.41 5.60
C ILE A 166 20.56 -4.20 6.32
N HIS A 167 20.98 -3.03 5.89
CA HIS A 167 20.56 -1.73 6.41
C HIS A 167 20.06 -0.82 5.28
N LEU A 168 19.26 0.18 5.64
CA LEU A 168 18.81 1.22 4.73
C LEU A 168 19.81 2.38 4.75
N GLN A 169 20.53 2.60 3.65
CA GLN A 169 21.35 3.78 3.47
C GLN A 169 20.57 4.86 2.75
N LEU A 170 20.48 6.00 3.38
CA LEU A 170 19.93 7.25 2.84
C LEU A 170 21.09 8.13 2.40
N GLN A 171 21.17 8.42 1.10
CA GLN A 171 22.07 9.47 0.58
C GLN A 171 21.27 10.76 0.47
N ILE A 172 21.62 11.76 1.25
CA ILE A 172 20.84 13.01 1.40
C ILE A 172 21.01 13.89 0.18
N THR A 173 19.88 14.35 -0.39
CA THR A 173 19.82 15.15 -1.63
C THR A 173 19.30 16.57 -1.42
N ASP A 174 18.75 16.87 -0.24
CA ASP A 174 18.17 18.17 0.10
C ASP A 174 18.50 18.52 1.56
N ASP A 175 18.59 19.79 1.91
CA ASP A 175 19.00 20.29 3.23
C ASP A 175 17.84 20.61 4.19
N GLU A 176 16.59 20.50 3.75
CA GLU A 176 15.43 20.80 4.58
C GLU A 176 15.15 19.68 5.58
N PHE A 177 14.94 18.47 5.09
CA PHE A 177 14.80 17.24 5.89
C PHE A 177 15.02 16.02 4.99
N ALA A 178 15.62 14.96 5.51
CA ALA A 178 15.81 13.72 4.75
C ALA A 178 15.56 12.51 5.65
N GLY A 179 14.83 11.53 5.15
CA GLY A 179 14.48 10.37 5.96
C GLY A 179 13.56 9.36 5.31
N ILE A 180 13.09 8.45 6.15
CA ILE A 180 12.14 7.40 5.77
C ILE A 180 10.81 7.58 6.48
N SER A 181 9.75 7.03 5.87
CA SER A 181 8.46 6.86 6.54
C SER A 181 7.84 5.53 6.18
N ARG A 182 7.03 5.02 7.09
CA ARG A 182 6.27 3.81 6.86
C ARG A 182 4.89 3.86 7.51
N TYR A 183 3.87 3.44 6.76
CA TYR A 183 2.59 3.06 7.32
C TYR A 183 2.70 1.67 7.93
N VAL A 184 2.15 1.49 9.14
CA VAL A 184 2.19 0.22 9.86
C VAL A 184 0.83 -0.46 9.83
N LEU A 185 0.84 -1.77 9.62
CA LEU A 185 -0.38 -2.58 9.60
C LEU A 185 -0.84 -2.93 11.02
N ILE A 186 0.10 -3.36 11.85
CA ILE A 186 -0.17 -3.74 13.24
C ILE A 186 0.02 -2.49 14.09
N ARG A 187 -1.09 -1.96 14.56
CA ARG A 187 -1.18 -0.64 15.18
C ARG A 187 -1.07 -0.67 16.70
N ASP A 188 -1.34 -1.82 17.33
CA ASP A 188 -1.30 -1.95 18.78
C ASP A 188 0.12 -2.20 19.27
N TRP A 189 0.74 -1.14 19.80
CA TRP A 189 2.09 -1.15 20.36
C TRP A 189 2.09 -1.13 21.90
N GLN A 190 0.91 -1.07 22.54
CA GLN A 190 0.78 -1.04 24.02
C GLN A 190 1.47 -2.21 24.73
N PRO A 191 1.51 -3.46 24.17
CA PRO A 191 2.20 -4.56 24.84
C PRO A 191 3.71 -4.39 24.98
N TYR A 192 4.31 -3.47 24.24
CA TYR A 192 5.76 -3.25 24.19
C TYR A 192 6.16 -2.04 25.02
N ARG A 193 7.44 -2.00 25.42
CA ARG A 193 7.99 -0.92 26.25
C ARG A 193 8.83 0.07 25.48
N THR A 194 9.46 -0.37 24.39
CA THR A 194 10.40 0.48 23.65
C THR A 194 10.34 0.25 22.15
N ILE A 195 10.66 1.32 21.40
CA ILE A 195 10.99 1.27 19.99
C ILE A 195 12.52 1.33 19.91
N SER A 196 13.15 0.32 19.30
CA SER A 196 14.61 0.20 19.27
C SER A 196 15.13 0.06 17.85
N PHE A 197 16.19 0.78 17.52
CA PHE A 197 16.95 0.66 16.27
C PHE A 197 18.30 1.35 16.42
N SER A 198 19.22 1.14 15.46
CA SER A 198 20.48 1.87 15.41
C SER A 198 20.59 2.70 14.14
N VAL A 199 21.31 3.81 14.25
CA VAL A 199 21.62 4.70 13.15
C VAL A 199 23.12 4.87 13.09
N TYR A 200 23.71 4.67 11.91
CA TYR A 200 25.11 4.94 11.66
C TYR A 200 25.28 6.18 10.81
N ALA A 201 26.04 7.15 11.31
CA ALA A 201 26.32 8.42 10.65
C ALA A 201 27.84 8.48 10.36
N PRO A 202 28.30 8.15 9.13
CA PRO A 202 29.74 8.10 8.82
C PRO A 202 30.42 9.48 8.91
N ASP A 203 29.71 10.54 8.54
CA ASP A 203 30.24 11.88 8.38
C ASP A 203 29.50 12.86 9.31
N ALA A 204 29.31 12.53 10.58
CA ALA A 204 28.58 13.41 11.48
C ALA A 204 29.39 14.67 11.77
N GLU A 205 28.83 15.81 11.37
CA GLU A 205 29.20 17.10 11.94
C GLU A 205 28.65 17.21 13.38
N PRO A 206 29.23 18.02 14.26
CA PRO A 206 28.67 18.23 15.58
C PRO A 206 27.24 18.76 15.43
N GLU A 207 26.29 18.16 16.19
CA GLU A 207 24.89 18.59 16.32
C GLU A 207 23.88 18.13 15.24
N ARG A 208 24.07 16.99 14.60
CA ARG A 208 23.00 16.39 13.80
C ARG A 208 21.84 15.94 14.70
N LEU A 209 20.62 16.21 14.27
CA LEU A 209 19.41 15.89 15.03
C LEU A 209 18.54 14.90 14.26
N LEU A 210 18.45 13.68 14.78
CA LEU A 210 17.51 12.68 14.30
C LEU A 210 16.16 12.94 14.94
N ARG A 211 15.13 13.02 14.13
CA ARG A 211 13.75 13.21 14.58
C ARG A 211 12.91 11.97 14.25
N ILE A 212 12.26 11.44 15.26
CA ILE A 212 11.35 10.33 15.13
C ILE A 212 9.95 10.87 15.38
N ARG A 213 9.04 10.64 14.43
CA ARG A 213 7.63 11.04 14.55
C ARG A 213 6.72 9.85 14.40
N LEU A 214 5.69 9.80 15.24
CA LEU A 214 4.63 8.80 15.21
C LEU A 214 3.29 9.51 15.07
N THR A 215 2.35 8.89 14.38
CA THR A 215 0.94 9.32 14.40
C THR A 215 0.04 8.12 14.67
N ASP A 216 -0.97 8.33 15.48
CA ASP A 216 -2.03 7.38 15.80
C ASP A 216 -3.29 7.58 14.94
N ARG A 217 -3.24 8.53 13.96
CA ARG A 217 -4.34 8.82 13.04
C ARG A 217 -3.96 8.46 11.61
N ALA A 218 -4.89 7.81 10.93
CA ALA A 218 -4.68 7.39 9.54
C ALA A 218 -4.56 8.58 8.58
N ASP A 219 -5.21 9.69 8.90
CA ASP A 219 -5.27 10.94 8.15
C ASP A 219 -4.42 12.08 8.76
N GLY A 220 -3.55 11.74 9.73
CA GLY A 220 -2.75 12.69 10.51
C GLY A 220 -1.85 13.59 9.66
N HIS A 221 -2.45 14.61 9.03
CA HIS A 221 -1.75 15.64 8.26
C HIS A 221 -1.34 16.84 9.11
N ARG A 222 -1.93 16.99 10.29
CA ARG A 222 -1.67 18.11 11.19
C ARG A 222 -0.45 17.84 12.05
N ARG A 223 0.47 18.80 12.11
CA ARG A 223 1.73 18.67 12.85
C ARG A 223 1.51 18.51 14.37
N ASP A 224 0.45 19.10 14.90
CA ASP A 224 0.06 19.02 16.32
C ASP A 224 -0.46 17.64 16.76
N GLU A 225 -0.80 16.75 15.81
CA GLU A 225 -1.27 15.39 16.07
C GLU A 225 -0.12 14.36 16.09
N TRP A 226 1.12 14.80 16.04
CA TRP A 226 2.28 13.92 16.00
C TRP A 226 3.00 13.86 17.33
N LEU A 227 3.34 12.64 17.74
CA LEU A 227 4.29 12.41 18.80
C LEU A 227 5.70 12.52 18.20
N THR A 228 6.53 13.40 18.76
CA THR A 228 7.86 13.69 18.21
C THR A 228 8.94 13.47 19.26
N PHE A 229 9.99 12.77 18.87
CA PHE A 229 11.18 12.55 19.68
C PHE A 229 12.41 13.07 18.91
N ASP A 230 13.16 13.95 19.53
CA ASP A 230 14.42 14.45 19.01
C ASP A 230 15.57 13.72 19.69
N ARG A 231 16.53 13.25 18.91
CA ARG A 231 17.73 12.54 19.38
C ARG A 231 18.97 13.12 18.70
N PRO A 232 19.92 13.68 19.47
CA PRO A 232 21.21 14.03 18.91
C PRO A 232 21.94 12.76 18.45
N ILE A 233 22.57 12.84 17.30
CA ILE A 233 23.39 11.75 16.76
C ILE A 233 24.83 12.24 16.54
N SER A 234 25.78 11.38 16.85
CA SER A 234 27.22 11.60 16.66
C SER A 234 27.77 10.71 15.53
N THR A 235 29.00 10.96 15.14
CA THR A 235 29.73 10.13 14.18
C THR A 235 29.77 8.65 14.66
N GLY A 236 29.55 7.74 13.74
CA GLY A 236 29.49 6.32 14.01
C GLY A 236 28.12 5.80 14.39
N ARG A 237 28.08 4.75 15.20
CA ARG A 237 26.85 4.07 15.59
C ARG A 237 26.16 4.79 16.75
N ASN A 238 24.86 5.01 16.60
CA ASN A 238 23.98 5.59 17.61
C ASN A 238 22.83 4.62 17.86
N ASP A 239 22.73 4.07 19.05
CA ASP A 239 21.63 3.18 19.44
C ASP A 239 20.48 4.01 19.98
N ILE A 240 19.33 3.95 19.33
CA ILE A 240 18.14 4.72 19.62
C ILE A 240 17.13 3.84 20.36
N SER A 241 16.68 4.32 21.50
CA SER A 241 15.61 3.71 22.29
C SER A 241 14.59 4.77 22.67
N ILE A 242 13.31 4.50 22.41
CA ILE A 242 12.19 5.37 22.70
C ILE A 242 11.20 4.62 23.57
N ALA A 243 10.93 5.12 24.77
CA ALA A 243 9.96 4.52 25.68
C ALA A 243 8.53 4.67 25.15
N ILE A 244 7.75 3.60 25.28
CA ILE A 244 6.31 3.56 25.01
C ILE A 244 5.61 3.75 26.37
N GLU A 245 5.17 4.98 26.63
CA GLU A 245 4.54 5.34 27.91
C GLU A 245 3.08 5.70 27.69
N PRO A 246 2.13 5.10 28.44
CA PRO A 246 0.70 5.34 28.23
C PRO A 246 0.26 6.80 28.39
N ALA A 247 1.00 7.57 29.20
CA ALA A 247 0.68 8.98 29.48
C ALA A 247 1.36 9.98 28.54
N THR A 248 1.97 9.51 27.45
CA THR A 248 2.67 10.39 26.49
C THR A 248 1.66 11.29 25.77
N LEU A 249 1.97 12.58 25.75
CA LEU A 249 1.17 13.58 25.03
C LEU A 249 1.79 13.88 23.66
N ASP A 250 0.95 14.06 22.64
CA ASP A 250 1.37 14.58 21.34
C ASP A 250 1.69 16.09 21.41
N GLN A 251 2.11 16.69 20.31
CA GLN A 251 2.46 18.10 20.26
C GLN A 251 1.27 19.04 20.51
N GLY A 252 0.04 18.56 20.31
CA GLY A 252 -1.19 19.28 20.63
C GLY A 252 -1.63 19.13 22.08
N GLY A 253 -0.91 18.37 22.91
CA GLY A 253 -1.25 18.09 24.30
C GLY A 253 -2.34 17.05 24.49
N ARG A 254 -2.69 16.28 23.44
CA ARG A 254 -3.60 15.15 23.50
C ARG A 254 -2.83 13.89 23.88
N SER A 255 -3.47 12.99 24.64
CA SER A 255 -2.92 11.67 24.91
C SER A 255 -2.75 10.88 23.61
N PHE A 256 -1.53 10.39 23.35
CA PHE A 256 -1.21 9.58 22.20
C PHE A 256 -1.74 8.15 22.39
N ASP A 257 -2.43 7.62 21.38
CA ASP A 257 -3.02 6.28 21.44
C ASP A 257 -2.06 5.23 20.86
N TRP A 258 -1.32 4.59 21.75
CA TRP A 258 -0.39 3.51 21.39
C TRP A 258 -1.06 2.25 20.82
N SER A 259 -2.40 2.10 20.96
CA SER A 259 -3.15 1.00 20.31
C SER A 259 -3.51 1.28 18.86
N ALA A 260 -3.27 2.50 18.39
CA ALA A 260 -3.70 2.95 17.07
C ALA A 260 -2.58 3.53 16.20
N VAL A 261 -1.32 3.26 16.52
CA VAL A 261 -0.17 3.78 15.76
C VAL A 261 -0.33 3.47 14.27
N SER A 262 -0.34 4.48 13.42
CA SER A 262 -0.63 4.35 12.00
C SER A 262 0.59 4.55 11.10
N ARG A 263 1.56 5.36 11.55
CA ARG A 263 2.74 5.69 10.76
C ARG A 263 3.93 6.07 11.63
N ILE A 264 5.11 5.67 11.18
CA ILE A 264 6.40 6.08 11.74
C ILE A 264 7.19 6.86 10.69
N PHE A 265 7.86 7.92 11.14
CA PHE A 265 8.85 8.67 10.36
C PHE A 265 10.17 8.69 11.15
N VAL A 266 11.27 8.48 10.46
CA VAL A 266 12.61 8.67 10.99
C VAL A 266 13.37 9.53 10.00
N TYR A 267 13.73 10.74 10.41
CA TYR A 267 14.38 11.69 9.50
C TYR A 267 15.34 12.60 10.26
N GLU A 268 16.28 13.15 9.51
CA GLU A 268 17.16 14.19 9.96
C GLU A 268 16.58 15.56 9.61
N SER A 269 16.67 16.49 10.53
CA SER A 269 16.22 17.87 10.35
C SER A 269 17.41 18.77 10.08
N GLY A 270 17.40 19.48 8.94
CA GLY A 270 18.53 20.31 8.50
C GLY A 270 19.78 19.50 8.15
N PRO A 271 19.63 18.40 7.37
CA PRO A 271 20.79 17.59 6.99
C PRO A 271 21.67 18.35 6.00
N LYS A 272 22.94 17.94 5.90
CA LYS A 272 23.83 18.44 4.87
C LYS A 272 23.75 17.60 3.61
N VAL A 273 23.50 18.24 2.47
CA VAL A 273 23.48 17.56 1.16
C VAL A 273 24.80 16.84 0.91
N GLY A 274 24.71 15.61 0.41
CA GLY A 274 25.87 14.75 0.14
C GLY A 274 26.31 13.89 1.32
N THR A 275 25.76 14.10 2.53
CA THR A 275 25.99 13.19 3.65
C THR A 275 25.10 11.95 3.57
N SER A 276 25.40 10.93 4.35
CA SER A 276 24.61 9.71 4.42
C SER A 276 24.19 9.36 5.84
N LEU A 277 23.12 8.55 5.91
CA LEU A 277 22.61 7.99 7.14
C LEU A 277 22.27 6.52 6.88
N VAL A 278 22.71 5.62 7.75
CA VAL A 278 22.39 4.20 7.63
C VAL A 278 21.48 3.80 8.79
N ILE A 279 20.30 3.26 8.49
CA ILE A 279 19.28 2.91 9.49
C ILE A 279 19.15 1.38 9.52
N SER A 280 19.22 0.80 10.72
CA SER A 280 18.99 -0.62 10.95
C SER A 280 17.50 -0.98 10.94
N GLU A 281 17.21 -2.24 11.20
CA GLU A 281 15.86 -2.70 11.52
C GLU A 281 15.26 -1.93 12.70
N ILE A 282 14.00 -1.50 12.56
CA ILE A 282 13.23 -0.88 13.64
C ILE A 282 12.31 -1.93 14.23
N ARG A 283 12.40 -2.17 15.54
CA ARG A 283 11.57 -3.15 16.24
C ARG A 283 11.02 -2.63 17.55
N LEU A 284 9.94 -3.24 17.98
CA LEU A 284 9.39 -3.06 19.31
C LEU A 284 10.00 -4.12 20.25
N THR A 285 10.32 -3.73 21.46
CA THR A 285 10.93 -4.60 22.49
C THR A 285 10.20 -4.44 23.83
N ASP A 286 10.28 -5.48 24.66
CA ASP A 286 9.73 -5.52 26.02
C ASP A 286 10.54 -4.68 27.01
#